data_19d53a2962eae3f9c67907d643936299
#
_entry.id   19d53a2962eae3f9c67907d643936299
#
_cell.length_a   1.000
_cell.length_b   1.000
_cell.length_c   1.000
_cell.angle_alpha   90.00
_cell.angle_beta   90.00
_cell.angle_gamma   90.00
#
_symmetry.space_group_name_H-M   'P 1'
#
loop_
_entity.id
_entity.type
_entity.pdbx_description
1 polymer ?
#
loop_
_entity_poly.entity_id
_entity_poly.type
_entity_poly.pdbx_seq_one_letter_code
_entity_poly.pdbx_strand_id
1 'polypeptide(L)'
;TIGNDPAFLVVNNEIHENMKREFFTADTFEPKIKINEKVALVKYHPGYNPDLLKNIIDSGYKAIIFEGTGLGHIGKNMYPVIKIAKEKGIFMGMTSQCIDGRVRMTVYESGRDLLNLGITPLENMISEIALVKAMWITGNTEKYDEIKENMLNEIASEFTT
;
A
#
# COMPACT_ATOMS: atom_id res chain seq x y z
N THR A 1 0.08 2.27 -13.94
CA THR A 1 -0.86 2.55 -12.83
C THR A 1 -2.20 2.98 -13.38
N ILE A 2 -3.27 2.45 -12.84
CA ILE A 2 -4.63 2.81 -13.26
C ILE A 2 -4.91 4.25 -12.79
N GLY A 3 -5.47 5.10 -13.68
CA GLY A 3 -5.82 6.48 -13.35
C GLY A 3 -4.68 7.50 -13.44
N ASN A 4 -3.55 7.12 -13.97
CA ASN A 4 -2.41 7.99 -14.19
C ASN A 4 -2.16 8.19 -15.68
N ASP A 5 -1.57 9.33 -16.04
CA ASP A 5 -1.16 9.57 -17.40
C ASP A 5 -0.22 8.45 -17.88
N PRO A 6 -0.43 7.90 -19.06
CA PRO A 6 0.45 6.86 -19.61
C PRO A 6 1.85 7.43 -19.84
N ALA A 7 2.88 6.61 -19.67
CA ALA A 7 4.26 7.02 -19.96
C ALA A 7 4.41 7.48 -21.41
N PHE A 8 3.69 6.86 -22.32
CA PHE A 8 3.60 7.23 -23.74
C PHE A 8 2.14 7.23 -24.19
N LEU A 9 1.76 8.25 -24.91
CA LEU A 9 0.46 8.37 -25.56
C LEU A 9 0.64 8.29 -27.07
N VAL A 10 -0.12 7.43 -27.73
CA VAL A 10 -0.14 7.37 -29.21
C VAL A 10 -1.39 8.05 -29.72
N VAL A 11 -1.22 9.17 -30.41
CA VAL A 11 -2.33 9.94 -31.01
C VAL A 11 -2.00 10.20 -32.48
N ASN A 12 -2.92 9.84 -33.37
CA ASN A 12 -2.74 10.04 -34.83
C ASN A 12 -1.42 9.49 -35.40
N ASN A 13 -0.99 8.31 -34.92
CA ASN A 13 0.31 7.67 -35.24
C ASN A 13 1.55 8.42 -34.73
N GLU A 14 1.41 9.41 -33.89
CA GLU A 14 2.51 10.10 -33.22
C GLU A 14 2.63 9.63 -31.76
N ILE A 15 3.88 9.47 -31.28
CA ILE A 15 4.17 9.08 -29.92
C ILE A 15 4.51 10.32 -29.10
N HIS A 16 3.70 10.60 -28.09
CA HIS A 16 3.93 11.66 -27.11
C HIS A 16 4.46 11.04 -25.83
N GLU A 17 5.63 11.47 -25.38
CA GLU A 17 6.23 11.05 -24.13
C GLU A 17 5.73 11.96 -23.00
N ASN A 18 5.04 11.37 -22.01
CA ASN A 18 4.49 12.09 -20.85
C ASN A 18 5.38 12.02 -19.62
N MET A 19 6.29 11.04 -19.55
CA MET A 19 7.18 10.84 -18.42
C MET A 19 8.63 10.80 -18.86
N LYS A 20 9.48 11.60 -18.23
CA LYS A 20 10.94 11.46 -18.38
C LYS A 20 11.38 10.18 -17.67
N ARG A 21 12.06 9.30 -18.39
CA ARG A 21 12.70 8.12 -17.82
C ARG A 21 14.04 8.53 -17.22
N GLU A 22 14.21 8.25 -15.96
CA GLU A 22 15.55 8.24 -15.35
C GLU A 22 16.14 6.85 -15.56
N PHE A 23 17.26 6.80 -16.27
CA PHE A 23 18.02 5.56 -16.41
C PHE A 23 18.95 5.43 -15.21
N PHE A 24 18.76 4.38 -14.41
CA PHE A 24 19.69 4.04 -13.35
C PHE A 24 20.99 3.50 -13.97
N THR A 25 22.08 4.23 -13.79
CA THR A 25 23.43 3.74 -14.01
C THR A 25 23.99 3.35 -12.66
N ALA A 26 23.89 2.07 -12.31
CA ALA A 26 24.53 1.55 -11.11
C ALA A 26 25.86 0.92 -11.50
N ASP A 27 26.94 1.34 -10.85
CA ASP A 27 28.27 0.74 -11.01
C ASP A 27 28.33 -0.68 -10.41
N THR A 28 27.41 -0.98 -9.47
CA THR A 28 27.26 -2.30 -8.84
C THR A 28 25.80 -2.67 -8.71
N PHE A 29 25.43 -3.86 -9.14
CA PHE A 29 24.10 -4.43 -8.97
C PHE A 29 24.11 -5.44 -7.82
N GLU A 30 23.43 -5.10 -6.72
CA GLU A 30 23.21 -6.00 -5.59
C GLU A 30 21.74 -6.41 -5.53
N PRO A 31 21.37 -7.63 -5.97
CA PRO A 31 19.97 -8.06 -5.99
C PRO A 31 19.47 -8.37 -4.58
N LYS A 32 18.38 -7.72 -4.17
CA LYS A 32 17.63 -8.04 -2.94
C LYS A 32 16.44 -8.93 -3.32
N ILE A 33 16.63 -10.24 -3.23
CA ILE A 33 15.68 -11.24 -3.75
C ILE A 33 14.77 -11.88 -2.70
N LYS A 34 14.91 -11.50 -1.42
CA LYS A 34 14.09 -12.07 -0.35
C LYS A 34 12.67 -11.54 -0.42
N ILE A 35 11.72 -12.44 -0.34
CA ILE A 35 10.27 -12.15 -0.33
C ILE A 35 9.67 -12.77 0.92
N ASN A 36 8.86 -12.02 1.64
CA ASN A 36 8.08 -12.51 2.77
C ASN A 36 6.64 -12.79 2.32
N GLU A 37 6.20 -14.03 2.40
CA GLU A 37 4.84 -14.44 2.03
C GLU A 37 3.80 -14.08 3.11
N LYS A 38 4.22 -13.67 4.31
CA LYS A 38 3.34 -13.28 5.42
C LYS A 38 2.91 -11.80 5.29
N VAL A 39 2.38 -11.45 4.13
CA VAL A 39 1.73 -10.16 3.83
C VAL A 39 0.34 -10.44 3.26
N ALA A 40 -0.67 -9.77 3.81
CA ALA A 40 -2.06 -9.97 3.39
C ALA A 40 -2.58 -8.76 2.63
N LEU A 41 -3.36 -9.01 1.57
CA LEU A 41 -4.21 -8.01 0.93
C LEU A 41 -5.65 -8.22 1.41
N VAL A 42 -6.25 -7.19 1.99
CA VAL A 42 -7.60 -7.20 2.54
C VAL A 42 -8.47 -6.20 1.79
N LYS A 43 -9.28 -6.70 0.86
CA LYS A 43 -10.30 -5.89 0.18
C LYS A 43 -11.49 -5.70 1.11
N TYR A 44 -11.65 -4.49 1.63
CA TYR A 44 -12.73 -4.18 2.56
C TYR A 44 -14.07 -3.98 1.82
N HIS A 45 -15.14 -4.49 2.42
CA HIS A 45 -16.52 -4.21 2.02
C HIS A 45 -17.41 -4.05 3.25
N PRO A 46 -18.56 -3.36 3.17
CA PRO A 46 -19.55 -3.35 4.23
C PRO A 46 -19.97 -4.76 4.62
N GLY A 47 -19.98 -5.06 5.91
CA GLY A 47 -20.23 -6.42 6.42
C GLY A 47 -18.99 -7.33 6.46
N TYR A 48 -17.77 -6.81 6.19
CA TYR A 48 -16.54 -7.58 6.39
C TYR A 48 -16.44 -8.06 7.84
N ASN A 49 -16.20 -9.37 8.03
CA ASN A 49 -16.09 -9.96 9.35
C ASN A 49 -14.70 -9.67 9.97
N PRO A 50 -14.63 -8.94 11.12
CA PRO A 50 -13.36 -8.68 11.80
C PRO A 50 -12.57 -9.93 12.20
N ASP A 51 -13.24 -11.07 12.43
CA ASP A 51 -12.56 -12.31 12.81
C ASP A 51 -11.64 -12.84 11.70
N LEU A 52 -11.93 -12.55 10.43
CA LEU A 52 -11.03 -12.89 9.33
C LEU A 52 -9.71 -12.15 9.45
N LEU A 53 -9.77 -10.83 9.74
CA LEU A 53 -8.57 -10.04 9.99
C LEU A 53 -7.83 -10.51 11.24
N LYS A 54 -8.56 -10.87 12.31
CA LYS A 54 -7.96 -11.42 13.51
C LYS A 54 -7.19 -12.71 13.22
N ASN A 55 -7.73 -13.61 12.41
CA ASN A 55 -7.06 -14.84 12.00
C ASN A 55 -5.77 -14.57 11.21
N ILE A 56 -5.75 -13.56 10.33
CA ILE A 56 -4.53 -13.12 9.63
C ILE A 56 -3.47 -12.67 10.65
N ILE A 57 -3.85 -11.83 11.61
CA ILE A 57 -2.96 -11.33 12.65
C ILE A 57 -2.39 -12.47 13.51
N ASP A 58 -3.24 -13.41 13.93
CA ASP A 58 -2.84 -14.54 14.78
C ASP A 58 -2.00 -15.58 14.01
N SER A 59 -2.09 -15.61 12.67
CA SER A 59 -1.26 -16.43 11.78
C SER A 59 0.15 -15.85 11.55
N GLY A 60 0.51 -14.77 12.22
CA GLY A 60 1.86 -14.20 12.21
C GLY A 60 2.22 -13.41 10.97
N TYR A 61 1.24 -12.82 10.29
CA TYR A 61 1.48 -11.90 9.18
C TYR A 61 2.24 -10.67 9.66
N LYS A 62 3.14 -10.15 8.83
CA LYS A 62 4.03 -9.02 9.13
C LYS A 62 3.53 -7.69 8.58
N ALA A 63 2.73 -7.75 7.53
CA ALA A 63 2.10 -6.57 6.95
C ALA A 63 0.68 -6.90 6.45
N ILE A 64 -0.18 -5.88 6.46
CA ILE A 64 -1.54 -5.94 5.93
C ILE A 64 -1.73 -4.73 5.03
N ILE A 65 -2.05 -4.97 3.77
CA ILE A 65 -2.45 -3.95 2.82
C ILE A 65 -3.98 -3.96 2.76
N PHE A 66 -4.58 -2.86 3.15
CA PHE A 66 -6.01 -2.66 3.01
C PHE A 66 -6.33 -2.02 1.67
N GLU A 67 -7.30 -2.56 0.98
CA GLU A 67 -7.96 -1.95 -0.15
C GLU A 67 -9.30 -1.37 0.35
N GLY A 68 -9.25 -0.10 0.77
CA GLY A 68 -10.37 0.59 1.40
C GLY A 68 -11.35 1.20 0.39
N THR A 69 -12.51 1.59 0.85
CA THR A 69 -13.51 2.28 0.02
C THR A 69 -13.19 3.76 -0.13
N GLY A 70 -13.49 4.33 -1.29
CA GLY A 70 -13.37 5.77 -1.57
C GLY A 70 -11.97 6.32 -1.25
N LEU A 71 -11.88 7.29 -0.38
CA LEU A 71 -10.61 7.93 0.02
C LEU A 71 -9.75 7.11 1.00
N GLY A 72 -10.00 5.81 1.14
CA GLY A 72 -9.29 4.92 2.04
C GLY A 72 -10.03 4.73 3.37
N HIS A 73 -11.25 4.22 3.32
CA HIS A 73 -12.07 4.01 4.51
C HIS A 73 -12.35 2.55 4.78
N ILE A 74 -12.41 2.23 6.08
CA ILE A 74 -12.81 0.95 6.65
C ILE A 74 -13.82 1.23 7.76
N GLY A 75 -14.80 0.35 7.94
CA GLY A 75 -15.84 0.53 8.96
C GLY A 75 -15.31 0.46 10.40
N LYS A 76 -15.98 1.19 11.29
CA LYS A 76 -15.60 1.27 12.72
C LYS A 76 -15.61 -0.07 13.44
N ASN A 77 -16.37 -1.07 12.94
CA ASN A 77 -16.35 -2.44 13.46
C ASN A 77 -14.98 -3.13 13.37
N MET A 78 -14.09 -2.65 12.48
CA MET A 78 -12.73 -3.17 12.30
C MET A 78 -11.71 -2.57 13.29
N TYR A 79 -12.01 -1.43 13.92
CA TYR A 79 -11.07 -0.70 14.76
C TYR A 79 -10.46 -1.51 15.90
N PRO A 80 -11.22 -2.34 16.64
CA PRO A 80 -10.64 -3.16 17.71
C PRO A 80 -9.55 -4.11 17.21
N VAL A 81 -9.76 -4.74 16.05
CA VAL A 81 -8.81 -5.69 15.46
C VAL A 81 -7.60 -4.96 14.85
N ILE A 82 -7.81 -3.80 14.23
CA ILE A 82 -6.74 -2.93 13.73
C ILE A 82 -5.83 -2.48 14.89
N LYS A 83 -6.41 -2.16 16.06
CA LYS A 83 -5.63 -1.84 17.25
C LYS A 83 -4.74 -2.99 17.70
N ILE A 84 -5.23 -4.23 17.66
CA ILE A 84 -4.42 -5.43 17.95
C ILE A 84 -3.26 -5.57 16.97
N ALA A 85 -3.49 -5.33 15.67
CA ALA A 85 -2.43 -5.36 14.67
C ALA A 85 -1.34 -4.32 14.95
N LYS A 86 -1.74 -3.09 15.33
CA LYS A 86 -0.81 -2.03 15.74
C LYS A 86 0.03 -2.45 16.95
N GLU A 87 -0.61 -2.99 18.00
CA GLU A 87 0.07 -3.43 19.24
C GLU A 87 1.06 -4.57 18.97
N LYS A 88 0.80 -5.41 17.97
CA LYS A 88 1.72 -6.46 17.51
C LYS A 88 2.82 -5.97 16.55
N GLY A 89 2.87 -4.67 16.24
CA GLY A 89 3.86 -4.09 15.33
C GLY A 89 3.68 -4.51 13.86
N ILE A 90 2.48 -4.93 13.46
CA ILE A 90 2.18 -5.29 12.08
C ILE A 90 2.04 -3.99 11.25
N PHE A 91 2.78 -3.90 10.14
CA PHE A 91 2.61 -2.77 9.24
C PHE A 91 1.24 -2.82 8.56
N MET A 92 0.58 -1.67 8.51
CA MET A 92 -0.75 -1.53 7.89
C MET A 92 -0.72 -0.40 6.86
N GLY A 93 -0.88 -0.75 5.59
CA GLY A 93 -0.97 0.18 4.48
C GLY A 93 -2.40 0.31 3.97
N MET A 94 -2.80 1.52 3.54
CA MET A 94 -4.10 1.79 2.94
C MET A 94 -3.96 2.18 1.48
N THR A 95 -4.63 1.43 0.61
CA THR A 95 -4.88 1.74 -0.78
C THR A 95 -6.38 1.97 -1.02
N SER A 96 -6.78 2.32 -2.23
CA SER A 96 -8.18 2.54 -2.58
C SER A 96 -8.70 1.52 -3.58
N GLN A 97 -9.99 1.18 -3.47
CA GLN A 97 -10.73 0.43 -4.50
C GLN A 97 -11.08 1.31 -5.71
N CYS A 98 -10.93 2.62 -5.61
CA CYS A 98 -11.16 3.52 -6.72
C CYS A 98 -10.04 3.36 -7.76
N ILE A 99 -10.43 3.13 -9.01
CA ILE A 99 -9.49 2.99 -10.14
C ILE A 99 -8.71 4.29 -10.33
N ASP A 100 -9.42 5.41 -10.27
CA ASP A 100 -8.83 6.74 -10.38
C ASP A 100 -8.85 7.45 -9.03
N GLY A 101 -7.75 8.08 -8.68
CA GLY A 101 -7.62 8.89 -7.49
C GLY A 101 -6.62 8.35 -6.47
N ARG A 102 -6.50 9.08 -5.37
CA ARG A 102 -5.57 8.74 -4.30
C ARG A 102 -6.27 8.65 -2.95
N VAL A 103 -5.66 7.93 -2.04
CA VAL A 103 -6.06 7.88 -0.64
C VAL A 103 -5.90 9.25 0.01
N ARG A 104 -6.96 9.74 0.67
CA ARG A 104 -6.97 11.03 1.39
C ARG A 104 -7.66 10.89 2.74
N MET A 105 -6.99 10.21 3.66
CA MET A 105 -7.55 9.85 4.97
C MET A 105 -7.75 11.03 5.93
N THR A 106 -7.21 12.20 5.61
CA THR A 106 -7.37 13.42 6.45
C THR A 106 -8.70 14.14 6.23
N VAL A 107 -9.44 13.84 5.17
CA VAL A 107 -10.68 14.56 4.80
C VAL A 107 -11.80 14.29 5.81
N TYR A 108 -12.03 13.03 6.16
CA TYR A 108 -13.12 12.64 7.06
C TYR A 108 -12.60 12.19 8.43
N GLU A 109 -13.45 12.27 9.45
CA GLU A 109 -13.16 11.80 10.81
C GLU A 109 -12.70 10.33 10.81
N SER A 110 -13.45 9.46 10.13
CA SER A 110 -13.13 8.02 10.04
C SER A 110 -11.74 7.75 9.46
N GLY A 111 -11.28 8.56 8.51
CA GLY A 111 -9.93 8.45 7.98
C GLY A 111 -8.87 8.87 9.02
N ARG A 112 -9.11 9.96 9.74
CA ARG A 112 -8.22 10.41 10.83
C ARG A 112 -8.15 9.39 11.97
N ASP A 113 -9.26 8.73 12.30
CA ASP A 113 -9.28 7.64 13.28
C ASP A 113 -8.36 6.50 12.86
N LEU A 114 -8.41 6.10 11.59
CA LEU A 114 -7.55 5.04 11.05
C LEU A 114 -6.07 5.43 11.03
N LEU A 115 -5.75 6.70 10.75
CA LEU A 115 -4.38 7.22 10.89
C LEU A 115 -3.88 7.10 12.33
N ASN A 116 -4.71 7.46 13.31
CA ASN A 116 -4.40 7.34 14.74
C ASN A 116 -4.23 5.86 15.15
N LEU A 117 -4.92 4.95 14.50
CA LEU A 117 -4.75 3.51 14.66
C LEU A 117 -3.49 2.96 13.97
N GLY A 118 -2.70 3.80 13.31
CA GLY A 118 -1.40 3.42 12.73
C GLY A 118 -1.47 2.95 11.28
N ILE A 119 -2.58 3.13 10.59
CA ILE A 119 -2.67 2.84 9.17
C ILE A 119 -1.91 3.94 8.39
N THR A 120 -1.06 3.52 7.47
CA THR A 120 -0.27 4.40 6.60
C THR A 120 -0.95 4.55 5.24
N PRO A 121 -1.33 5.76 4.80
CA PRO A 121 -1.87 5.96 3.46
C PRO A 121 -0.78 5.73 2.42
N LEU A 122 -1.10 4.96 1.36
CA LEU A 122 -0.19 4.63 0.27
C LEU A 122 -0.52 5.42 -1.00
N GLU A 123 -1.07 6.60 -0.84
CA GLU A 123 -1.32 7.60 -1.89
C GLU A 123 -2.14 7.02 -3.06
N ASN A 124 -1.59 6.98 -4.27
CA ASN A 124 -2.20 6.41 -5.47
C ASN A 124 -1.55 5.09 -5.90
N MET A 125 -0.78 4.45 -5.02
CA MET A 125 -0.26 3.11 -5.28
C MET A 125 -1.41 2.12 -5.40
N ILE A 126 -1.41 1.32 -6.46
CA ILE A 126 -2.42 0.25 -6.61
C ILE A 126 -2.14 -0.89 -5.62
N SER A 127 -3.20 -1.59 -5.22
CA SER A 127 -3.14 -2.58 -4.14
C SER A 127 -2.21 -3.75 -4.43
N GLU A 128 -2.11 -4.19 -5.66
CA GLU A 128 -1.22 -5.28 -6.09
C GLU A 128 0.25 -4.88 -5.97
N ILE A 129 0.59 -3.66 -6.37
CA ILE A 129 1.95 -3.13 -6.21
C ILE A 129 2.28 -2.95 -4.73
N ALA A 130 1.35 -2.40 -3.94
CA ALA A 130 1.53 -2.26 -2.50
C ALA A 130 1.77 -3.60 -1.81
N LEU A 131 1.04 -4.65 -2.21
CA LEU A 131 1.23 -6.02 -1.71
C LEU A 131 2.64 -6.52 -2.01
N VAL A 132 3.06 -6.50 -3.29
CA VAL A 132 4.37 -7.03 -3.70
C VAL A 132 5.51 -6.22 -3.09
N LYS A 133 5.38 -4.89 -3.04
CA LYS A 133 6.34 -4.01 -2.39
C LYS A 133 6.48 -4.33 -0.89
N ALA A 134 5.38 -4.53 -0.17
CA ALA A 134 5.39 -4.92 1.23
C ALA A 134 6.03 -6.31 1.45
N MET A 135 5.76 -7.28 0.56
CA MET A 135 6.40 -8.61 0.59
C MET A 135 7.92 -8.49 0.42
N TRP A 136 8.38 -7.67 -0.51
CA TRP A 136 9.80 -7.45 -0.72
C TRP A 136 10.45 -6.70 0.44
N ILE A 137 9.85 -5.62 0.94
CA ILE A 137 10.39 -4.84 2.06
C ILE A 137 10.48 -5.71 3.32
N THR A 138 9.39 -6.39 3.70
CA THR A 138 9.36 -7.24 4.90
C THR A 138 10.20 -8.51 4.77
N GLY A 139 10.61 -8.88 3.56
CA GLY A 139 11.59 -9.93 3.31
C GLY A 139 13.04 -9.47 3.59
N ASN A 140 13.30 -8.15 3.60
CA ASN A 140 14.63 -7.58 3.70
C ASN A 140 14.85 -6.76 4.98
N THR A 141 13.80 -6.40 5.73
CA THR A 141 13.89 -5.76 7.06
C THR A 141 12.72 -6.17 7.96
N GLU A 142 12.96 -6.25 9.28
CA GLU A 142 11.93 -6.49 10.29
C GLU A 142 11.61 -5.23 11.11
N LYS A 143 12.34 -4.14 10.90
CA LYS A 143 12.16 -2.90 11.65
C LYS A 143 10.96 -2.11 11.12
N TYR A 144 9.98 -1.87 11.98
CA TYR A 144 8.73 -1.19 11.62
C TYR A 144 8.96 0.16 10.92
N ASP A 145 9.85 1.00 11.45
CA ASP A 145 10.11 2.32 10.89
C ASP A 145 10.75 2.25 9.50
N GLU A 146 11.68 1.30 9.29
CA GLU A 146 12.27 1.04 7.97
C GLU A 146 11.22 0.52 6.98
N ILE A 147 10.29 -0.37 7.42
CA ILE A 147 9.20 -0.84 6.58
C ILE A 147 8.34 0.34 6.14
N LYS A 148 7.91 1.19 7.09
CA LYS A 148 7.08 2.36 6.81
C LYS A 148 7.76 3.34 5.86
N GLU A 149 9.02 3.67 6.10
CA GLU A 149 9.80 4.57 5.25
C GLU A 149 9.93 4.02 3.83
N ASN A 150 10.34 2.77 3.67
CA ASN A 150 10.50 2.15 2.36
C ASN A 150 9.17 1.98 1.61
N MET A 151 8.05 1.78 2.32
CA MET A 151 6.73 1.76 1.69
C MET A 151 6.33 3.11 1.09
N LEU A 152 6.80 4.22 1.67
CA LEU A 152 6.51 5.58 1.21
C LEU A 152 7.57 6.13 0.24
N ASN A 153 8.75 5.53 0.16
CA ASN A 153 9.78 5.91 -0.80
C ASN A 153 9.48 5.29 -2.17
N GLU A 154 9.60 6.08 -3.21
CA GLU A 154 9.48 5.61 -4.59
C GLU A 154 10.70 4.75 -4.96
N ILE A 155 10.44 3.52 -5.46
CA ILE A 155 11.49 2.56 -5.85
C ILE A 155 11.41 2.25 -7.35
N ALA A 156 10.21 2.12 -7.88
CA ALA A 156 9.95 1.69 -9.26
C ALA A 156 8.79 2.46 -9.90
N SER A 157 8.68 3.76 -9.63
CA SER A 157 7.61 4.64 -10.13
C SER A 157 6.21 4.14 -9.76
N GLU A 158 6.07 3.59 -8.57
CA GLU A 158 4.81 3.06 -8.07
C GLU A 158 3.84 4.13 -7.54
N PHE A 159 4.32 5.34 -7.36
CA PHE A 159 3.52 6.53 -7.13
C PHE A 159 3.49 7.40 -8.38
N THR A 160 2.48 8.26 -8.51
CA THR A 160 2.48 9.35 -9.48
C THR A 160 2.34 10.67 -8.75
N THR A 161 3.11 11.62 -9.17
CA THR A 161 3.08 13.02 -8.71
C THR A 161 1.85 13.76 -9.21
#